data_05a34f52e4a36499f65a9daf5741d702
#
_entry.id   05a34f52e4a36499f65a9daf5741d702
#
_cell.length_a   1.000
_cell.length_b   1.000
_cell.length_c   1.000
_cell.angle_alpha   90.00
_cell.angle_beta   90.00
_cell.angle_gamma   90.00
#
_symmetry.space_group_name_H-M   'P 1'
#
loop_
_entity.id
_entity.type
_entity.pdbx_description
1 polymer ?
#
loop_
_entity_poly.entity_id
_entity_poly.type
_entity_poly.pdbx_seq_one_letter_code
_entity_poly.pdbx_strand_id
1 'polypeptide(L)'
;MTRTGREAAPPARCDVRPWAGAWNPHTLTNVAQNRSDDAAASPDAAPSGPSRIDGVDAARAIAVFGMFTVHLGVDSMGLLSPEGYAWTLHGQVRGNSSALFALLAGLSLALMTGRTEPVTGDAHRSAAVRVLTRALLIGLLGILLDLTGVPVAIILTYYAGFFVLALPLTRLRSGALWAVAGVLAVLGPPLSFLLRDTVVDPEPRTSSLSSLTEFLLTGYYPAITFMAFVAAGLAVGRTDLRSTGVRLRLLAAGAGLTVFAYGGSWLLLHPLGGLDRLVEEGTAFMGGFPIAPGMDPVLLAQLREGVMEEAESISGQVPTDSWWWLAVNTPHTGTTFEIAEAVGQALIVLVACMWLAERARWLMYPLASVGRMPLTVYTGHILVLMVIVAGDAAEWRQPWLLEWFVLGALVLATVWRLVAGRGPAEAGLAAAADGAVEIVEERRRAP
;
A
#
# COMPACT_ATOMS: atom_id res chain seq x y z
N MET A 1 -75.48 17.84 -41.47
CA MET A 1 -76.10 18.16 -40.23
C MET A 1 -75.33 17.56 -39.11
N THR A 2 -74.74 18.18 -38.27
CA THR A 2 -74.59 19.32 -37.44
C THR A 2 -73.25 19.27 -36.77
N ARG A 3 -72.50 20.33 -36.84
CA ARG A 3 -71.25 20.62 -36.15
C ARG A 3 -71.48 20.74 -34.65
N THR A 4 -70.51 20.32 -33.82
CA THR A 4 -70.20 21.03 -32.60
C THR A 4 -68.69 21.06 -32.40
N GLY A 5 -68.17 22.28 -32.34
CA GLY A 5 -66.74 22.57 -32.15
C GLY A 5 -66.29 22.41 -30.70
N ARG A 6 -64.99 22.20 -30.52
CA ARG A 6 -64.29 22.42 -29.26
C ARG A 6 -63.27 23.53 -29.46
N GLU A 7 -63.45 24.57 -28.71
CA GLU A 7 -62.55 25.72 -28.58
C GLU A 7 -61.20 25.27 -27.93
N ALA A 8 -60.11 25.81 -28.49
CA ALA A 8 -58.77 25.70 -27.93
C ALA A 8 -58.56 26.79 -26.87
N ALA A 9 -58.01 26.41 -25.74
CA ALA A 9 -57.55 27.32 -24.68
C ALA A 9 -56.21 27.98 -25.04
N PRO A 10 -55.96 29.24 -24.67
CA PRO A 10 -54.79 30.02 -25.02
C PRO A 10 -53.60 29.66 -24.08
N PRO A 11 -52.30 29.84 -24.51
CA PRO A 11 -51.13 29.52 -23.73
C PRO A 11 -50.89 30.51 -22.59
N ALA A 12 -50.40 29.98 -21.47
CA ALA A 12 -50.03 30.75 -20.29
C ALA A 12 -48.83 31.68 -20.56
N ARG A 13 -48.95 32.93 -20.16
CA ARG A 13 -47.90 33.95 -20.22
C ARG A 13 -46.91 33.73 -19.07
N CYS A 14 -45.61 33.69 -19.38
CA CYS A 14 -44.52 33.82 -18.40
C CYS A 14 -44.41 35.27 -17.94
N ASP A 15 -44.75 35.54 -16.68
CA ASP A 15 -44.48 36.82 -16.02
C ASP A 15 -43.03 36.88 -15.58
N VAL A 16 -42.22 37.68 -16.28
CA VAL A 16 -40.89 38.09 -15.86
C VAL A 16 -41.02 39.30 -14.94
N ARG A 17 -40.80 39.14 -13.64
CA ARG A 17 -40.70 40.26 -12.69
C ARG A 17 -39.29 40.82 -12.67
N PRO A 18 -39.11 42.15 -12.76
CA PRO A 18 -37.82 42.80 -12.68
C PRO A 18 -37.33 42.86 -11.22
N TRP A 19 -36.04 42.58 -11.02
CA TRP A 19 -35.30 42.75 -9.76
C TRP A 19 -35.12 44.25 -9.46
N ALA A 20 -35.86 44.77 -8.52
CA ALA A 20 -35.64 46.09 -7.89
C ALA A 20 -35.87 45.93 -6.38
N GLY A 21 -34.83 45.47 -5.67
CA GLY A 21 -34.78 45.41 -4.21
C GLY A 21 -33.87 46.49 -3.67
N ALA A 22 -34.48 47.55 -3.09
CA ALA A 22 -33.77 48.64 -2.45
C ALA A 22 -32.93 48.16 -1.25
N TRP A 23 -31.72 48.66 -1.16
CA TRP A 23 -30.78 48.45 -0.07
C TRP A 23 -31.31 49.15 1.19
N ASN A 24 -31.56 48.41 2.28
CA ASN A 24 -32.03 48.97 3.56
C ASN A 24 -30.91 48.81 4.61
N PRO A 25 -30.29 49.92 5.10
CA PRO A 25 -29.13 49.88 6.00
C PRO A 25 -29.44 49.44 7.44
N HIS A 26 -30.69 49.13 7.80
CA HIS A 26 -31.05 48.74 9.19
C HIS A 26 -31.05 47.24 9.47
N THR A 27 -30.60 46.40 8.54
CA THR A 27 -30.55 44.93 8.73
C THR A 27 -29.22 44.43 9.33
N LEU A 28 -28.24 45.30 9.59
CA LEU A 28 -26.93 44.87 10.13
C LEU A 28 -26.83 44.85 11.67
N THR A 29 -27.82 45.36 12.39
CA THR A 29 -27.81 45.35 13.86
C THR A 29 -28.46 44.15 14.51
N ASN A 30 -29.22 43.32 13.78
CA ASN A 30 -29.91 42.15 14.34
C ASN A 30 -29.17 40.82 14.12
N VAL A 31 -28.01 40.80 13.40
CA VAL A 31 -27.23 39.60 13.16
C VAL A 31 -26.19 39.34 14.29
N ALA A 32 -25.88 40.37 15.08
CA ALA A 32 -24.90 40.24 16.18
C ALA A 32 -25.51 39.76 17.51
N GLN A 33 -26.81 39.89 17.71
CA GLN A 33 -27.50 39.52 18.95
C GLN A 33 -28.11 38.10 18.94
N ASN A 34 -28.25 37.47 17.77
CA ASN A 34 -28.77 36.09 17.66
C ASN A 34 -27.70 35.01 17.65
N ARG A 35 -26.41 35.35 17.96
CA ARG A 35 -25.29 34.38 18.04
C ARG A 35 -24.99 33.88 19.44
N SER A 36 -25.65 34.37 20.46
CA SER A 36 -25.41 33.96 21.85
C SER A 36 -26.40 32.95 22.41
N ASP A 37 -27.53 32.68 21.75
CA ASP A 37 -28.59 31.81 22.31
C ASP A 37 -28.80 30.47 21.57
N ASP A 38 -28.10 30.19 20.46
CA ASP A 38 -28.19 28.92 19.73
C ASP A 38 -27.06 27.94 20.05
N ALA A 39 -26.55 27.97 21.28
CA ALA A 39 -25.66 26.91 21.82
C ALA A 39 -26.43 25.70 22.36
N ALA A 40 -27.73 25.56 22.05
CA ALA A 40 -28.51 24.37 22.36
C ALA A 40 -28.53 23.44 21.13
N ALA A 41 -28.00 22.24 21.28
CA ALA A 41 -27.85 21.16 20.35
C ALA A 41 -28.96 21.03 19.32
N SER A 42 -28.63 21.17 18.02
CA SER A 42 -29.45 20.68 16.92
C SER A 42 -29.48 19.15 16.91
N PRO A 43 -30.66 18.47 16.98
CA PRO A 43 -30.77 17.01 17.00
C PRO A 43 -30.48 16.32 15.66
N ASP A 44 -30.19 17.07 14.59
CA ASP A 44 -30.04 16.55 13.22
C ASP A 44 -28.61 16.66 12.64
N ALA A 45 -27.58 16.67 13.48
CA ALA A 45 -26.24 16.37 12.98
C ALA A 45 -26.20 14.87 12.63
N ALA A 46 -26.36 14.55 11.33
CA ALA A 46 -26.10 13.22 10.81
C ALA A 46 -24.78 12.70 11.43
N PRO A 47 -24.71 11.46 11.93
CA PRO A 47 -23.52 10.97 12.61
C PRO A 47 -22.33 11.15 11.68
N SER A 48 -21.41 12.04 12.06
CA SER A 48 -20.16 12.28 11.34
C SER A 48 -19.49 10.92 11.24
N GLY A 49 -19.37 10.39 10.03
CA GLY A 49 -18.74 9.11 9.76
C GLY A 49 -17.38 9.07 10.47
N PRO A 50 -16.89 7.91 10.88
CA PRO A 50 -15.72 7.77 11.76
C PRO A 50 -14.57 8.61 11.23
N SER A 51 -14.10 9.58 12.03
CA SER A 51 -13.08 10.54 11.63
C SER A 51 -11.84 9.80 11.14
N ARG A 52 -11.39 10.16 9.95
CA ARG A 52 -10.21 9.61 9.29
C ARG A 52 -8.97 9.83 10.18
N ILE A 53 -8.00 8.92 10.10
CA ILE A 53 -6.77 8.97 10.90
C ILE A 53 -5.66 9.48 9.98
N ASP A 54 -5.34 10.78 10.05
CA ASP A 54 -4.33 11.42 9.18
C ASP A 54 -2.95 10.75 9.30
N GLY A 55 -2.61 10.14 10.44
CA GLY A 55 -1.37 9.39 10.61
C GLY A 55 -1.29 8.12 9.76
N VAL A 56 -2.43 7.43 9.53
CA VAL A 56 -2.49 6.28 8.61
C VAL A 56 -2.31 6.75 7.16
N ASP A 57 -2.91 7.90 6.81
CA ASP A 57 -2.73 8.48 5.49
C ASP A 57 -1.27 8.94 5.29
N ALA A 58 -0.62 9.55 6.30
CA ALA A 58 0.80 9.88 6.24
C ALA A 58 1.71 8.65 6.04
N ALA A 59 1.43 7.54 6.74
CA ALA A 59 2.17 6.29 6.54
C ALA A 59 2.01 5.73 5.10
N ARG A 60 0.82 5.87 4.49
CA ARG A 60 0.63 5.51 3.07
C ARG A 60 1.46 6.37 2.12
N ALA A 61 1.59 7.67 2.40
CA ALA A 61 2.43 8.55 1.61
C ALA A 61 3.91 8.14 1.69
N ILE A 62 4.40 7.77 2.88
CA ILE A 62 5.76 7.26 3.06
C ILE A 62 5.96 5.99 2.22
N ALA A 63 5.01 5.05 2.23
CA ALA A 63 5.08 3.85 1.39
C ALA A 63 5.14 4.20 -0.11
N VAL A 64 4.33 5.16 -0.58
CA VAL A 64 4.34 5.61 -1.98
C VAL A 64 5.66 6.28 -2.34
N PHE A 65 6.20 7.14 -1.47
CA PHE A 65 7.49 7.80 -1.71
C PHE A 65 8.66 6.81 -1.69
N GLY A 66 8.62 5.80 -0.82
CA GLY A 66 9.58 4.71 -0.87
C GLY A 66 9.51 3.93 -2.20
N MET A 67 8.32 3.71 -2.76
CA MET A 67 8.18 3.14 -4.10
C MET A 67 8.77 4.05 -5.18
N PHE A 68 8.58 5.40 -5.10
CA PHE A 68 9.26 6.33 -6.01
C PHE A 68 10.77 6.17 -5.94
N THR A 69 11.33 6.09 -4.72
CA THR A 69 12.78 5.90 -4.50
C THR A 69 13.28 4.64 -5.20
N VAL A 70 12.56 3.52 -5.09
CA VAL A 70 12.95 2.26 -5.73
C VAL A 70 12.78 2.31 -7.25
N HIS A 71 11.70 2.89 -7.76
CA HIS A 71 11.42 2.96 -9.19
C HIS A 71 12.39 3.89 -9.93
N LEU A 72 12.75 5.01 -9.31
CA LEU A 72 13.65 6.00 -9.91
C LEU A 72 15.13 5.65 -9.70
N GLY A 73 15.47 4.92 -8.62
CA GLY A 73 16.83 4.52 -8.29
C GLY A 73 17.69 5.64 -7.69
N VAL A 74 18.89 5.27 -7.24
CA VAL A 74 19.82 6.19 -6.55
C VAL A 74 20.34 7.30 -7.45
N ASP A 75 20.50 7.04 -8.73
CA ASP A 75 20.99 8.01 -9.72
C ASP A 75 20.04 9.21 -9.91
N SER A 76 18.78 9.05 -9.46
CA SER A 76 17.75 10.10 -9.52
C SER A 76 17.70 10.98 -8.28
N MET A 77 18.55 10.73 -7.28
CA MET A 77 18.64 11.53 -6.06
C MET A 77 19.62 12.69 -6.24
N GLY A 78 19.21 13.89 -5.90
CA GLY A 78 20.04 15.08 -5.97
C GLY A 78 20.48 15.62 -4.60
N LEU A 79 19.61 15.46 -3.57
CA LEU A 79 19.89 15.91 -2.20
C LEU A 79 20.89 15.02 -1.47
N LEU A 80 20.92 13.74 -1.79
CA LEU A 80 21.77 12.76 -1.13
C LEU A 80 22.94 12.38 -2.04
N SER A 81 24.16 12.40 -1.49
CA SER A 81 25.33 11.93 -2.26
C SER A 81 25.17 10.46 -2.63
N PRO A 82 25.40 10.07 -3.89
CA PRO A 82 25.39 8.67 -4.30
C PRO A 82 26.38 7.80 -3.54
N GLU A 83 27.44 8.37 -2.99
CA GLU A 83 28.56 7.65 -2.36
C GLU A 83 28.26 7.10 -0.96
N GLY A 84 27.04 7.27 -0.41
CA GLY A 84 26.73 6.78 0.92
C GLY A 84 25.24 6.78 1.26
N TYR A 85 24.69 7.94 1.60
CA TYR A 85 23.32 8.02 2.15
C TYR A 85 22.22 7.64 1.15
N ALA A 86 22.41 7.88 -0.16
CA ALA A 86 21.45 7.50 -1.20
C ALA A 86 21.29 5.98 -1.27
N TRP A 87 22.39 5.22 -1.27
CA TRP A 87 22.38 3.76 -1.25
C TRP A 87 21.76 3.22 0.04
N THR A 88 22.12 3.80 1.20
CA THR A 88 21.54 3.43 2.49
C THR A 88 20.03 3.64 2.50
N LEU A 89 19.54 4.81 2.03
CA LEU A 89 18.12 5.08 1.95
C LEU A 89 17.41 4.13 0.98
N HIS A 90 17.99 3.92 -0.21
CA HIS A 90 17.43 3.00 -1.20
C HIS A 90 17.32 1.57 -0.63
N GLY A 91 18.35 1.06 0.02
CA GLY A 91 18.35 -0.24 0.67
C GLY A 91 17.27 -0.34 1.77
N GLN A 92 17.10 0.71 2.58
CA GLN A 92 16.09 0.73 3.65
C GLN A 92 14.64 0.78 3.14
N VAL A 93 14.37 1.45 2.02
CA VAL A 93 13.00 1.54 1.48
C VAL A 93 12.66 0.41 0.52
N ARG A 94 13.67 -0.23 -0.08
CA ARG A 94 13.49 -1.40 -0.94
C ARG A 94 12.87 -2.55 -0.14
N GLY A 95 11.85 -3.20 -0.66
CA GLY A 95 11.06 -4.21 0.07
C GLY A 95 10.12 -3.61 1.11
N ASN A 96 10.65 -2.81 2.04
CA ASN A 96 9.89 -2.23 3.14
C ASN A 96 8.73 -1.33 2.70
N SER A 97 8.87 -0.60 1.59
CA SER A 97 7.80 0.26 1.06
C SER A 97 6.62 -0.55 0.56
N SER A 98 6.85 -1.63 -0.18
CA SER A 98 5.80 -2.53 -0.67
C SER A 98 5.13 -3.30 0.48
N ALA A 99 5.89 -3.74 1.47
CA ALA A 99 5.39 -4.39 2.68
C ALA A 99 4.54 -3.44 3.54
N LEU A 100 5.01 -2.21 3.78
CA LEU A 100 4.24 -1.16 4.46
C LEU A 100 2.92 -0.88 3.73
N PHE A 101 2.96 -0.75 2.40
CA PHE A 101 1.77 -0.53 1.61
C PHE A 101 0.81 -1.73 1.70
N ALA A 102 1.30 -2.99 1.69
CA ALA A 102 0.51 -4.20 1.87
C ALA A 102 -0.15 -4.27 3.27
N LEU A 103 0.60 -3.94 4.31
CA LEU A 103 0.07 -3.84 5.67
C LEU A 103 -1.04 -2.77 5.75
N LEU A 104 -0.82 -1.59 5.16
CA LEU A 104 -1.82 -0.51 5.14
C LEU A 104 -3.04 -0.84 4.26
N ALA A 105 -2.90 -1.68 3.24
CA ALA A 105 -4.01 -2.23 2.48
C ALA A 105 -4.86 -3.18 3.35
N GLY A 106 -4.23 -4.09 4.10
CA GLY A 106 -4.91 -4.93 5.08
C GLY A 106 -5.62 -4.12 6.16
N LEU A 107 -4.97 -3.09 6.70
CA LEU A 107 -5.59 -2.15 7.64
C LEU A 107 -6.82 -1.47 7.01
N SER A 108 -6.73 -1.07 5.75
CA SER A 108 -7.87 -0.45 5.02
C SER A 108 -9.03 -1.41 4.85
N LEU A 109 -8.77 -2.70 4.58
CA LEU A 109 -9.80 -3.74 4.54
C LEU A 109 -10.50 -3.89 5.90
N ALA A 110 -9.77 -3.86 7.01
CA ALA A 110 -10.36 -3.89 8.35
C ALA A 110 -11.29 -2.68 8.58
N LEU A 111 -10.85 -1.48 8.18
CA LEU A 111 -11.66 -0.27 8.30
C LEU A 111 -12.97 -0.34 7.47
N MET A 112 -12.93 -1.00 6.31
CA MET A 112 -14.09 -1.19 5.43
C MET A 112 -15.04 -2.29 5.92
N THR A 113 -14.56 -3.23 6.73
CA THR A 113 -15.28 -4.44 7.14
C THR A 113 -15.59 -4.48 8.65
N GLY A 114 -15.76 -3.30 9.29
CA GLY A 114 -16.26 -3.16 10.65
C GLY A 114 -15.24 -2.71 11.70
N ARG A 115 -14.00 -2.36 11.30
CA ARG A 115 -12.95 -1.88 12.23
C ARG A 115 -12.63 -2.91 13.32
N THR A 116 -12.87 -2.57 14.59
CA THR A 116 -12.59 -3.44 15.74
C THR A 116 -13.44 -4.71 15.81
N GLU A 117 -14.66 -4.68 15.25
CA GLU A 117 -15.54 -5.83 15.17
C GLU A 117 -15.94 -6.12 13.73
N PRO A 118 -15.70 -7.36 13.24
CA PRO A 118 -16.08 -7.75 11.90
C PRO A 118 -17.60 -7.64 11.69
N VAL A 119 -18.02 -7.00 10.58
CA VAL A 119 -19.42 -7.00 10.17
C VAL A 119 -19.87 -8.39 9.75
N THR A 120 -21.14 -8.72 9.98
CA THR A 120 -21.75 -10.02 9.65
C THR A 120 -23.00 -9.85 8.79
N GLY A 121 -23.56 -10.94 8.30
CA GLY A 121 -24.81 -10.94 7.51
C GLY A 121 -24.74 -10.09 6.26
N ASP A 122 -25.76 -9.29 6.00
CA ASP A 122 -25.88 -8.45 4.81
C ASP A 122 -24.83 -7.33 4.75
N ALA A 123 -24.47 -6.76 5.90
CA ALA A 123 -23.38 -5.77 5.96
C ALA A 123 -22.02 -6.35 5.51
N HIS A 124 -21.74 -7.62 5.83
CA HIS A 124 -20.54 -8.30 5.32
C HIS A 124 -20.61 -8.54 3.82
N ARG A 125 -21.78 -8.87 3.26
CA ARG A 125 -21.94 -9.05 1.82
C ARG A 125 -21.72 -7.74 1.07
N SER A 126 -22.34 -6.64 1.52
CA SER A 126 -22.13 -5.31 0.90
C SER A 126 -20.67 -4.88 1.00
N ALA A 127 -19.97 -5.15 2.12
CA ALA A 127 -18.54 -4.92 2.25
C ALA A 127 -17.72 -5.80 1.28
N ALA A 128 -18.06 -7.09 1.13
CA ALA A 128 -17.41 -8.00 0.19
C ALA A 128 -17.58 -7.56 -1.26
N VAL A 129 -18.79 -7.12 -1.67
CA VAL A 129 -19.03 -6.56 -3.01
C VAL A 129 -18.15 -5.33 -3.24
N ARG A 130 -18.07 -4.40 -2.27
CA ARG A 130 -17.17 -3.25 -2.37
C ARG A 130 -15.71 -3.65 -2.55
N VAL A 131 -15.24 -4.64 -1.79
CA VAL A 131 -13.85 -5.13 -1.87
C VAL A 131 -13.60 -5.78 -3.22
N LEU A 132 -14.49 -6.65 -3.71
CA LEU A 132 -14.35 -7.33 -5.00
C LEU A 132 -14.38 -6.34 -6.18
N THR A 133 -15.29 -5.36 -6.17
CA THR A 133 -15.35 -4.32 -7.20
C THR A 133 -14.05 -3.50 -7.23
N ARG A 134 -13.51 -3.15 -6.06
CA ARG A 134 -12.22 -2.45 -5.96
C ARG A 134 -11.08 -3.34 -6.44
N ALA A 135 -11.04 -4.62 -6.06
CA ALA A 135 -10.04 -5.57 -6.53
C ALA A 135 -10.04 -5.67 -8.05
N LEU A 136 -11.22 -5.84 -8.66
CA LEU A 136 -11.35 -5.89 -10.12
C LEU A 136 -10.81 -4.63 -10.80
N LEU A 137 -11.24 -3.45 -10.35
CA LEU A 137 -10.84 -2.18 -10.98
C LEU A 137 -9.36 -1.87 -10.78
N ILE A 138 -8.79 -2.18 -9.59
CA ILE A 138 -7.36 -2.04 -9.30
C ILE A 138 -6.56 -3.02 -10.17
N GLY A 139 -7.04 -4.26 -10.35
CA GLY A 139 -6.41 -5.24 -11.23
C GLY A 139 -6.41 -4.80 -12.68
N LEU A 140 -7.54 -4.33 -13.20
CA LEU A 140 -7.63 -3.78 -14.56
C LEU A 140 -6.71 -2.58 -14.78
N LEU A 141 -6.65 -1.66 -13.80
CA LEU A 141 -5.73 -0.54 -13.84
C LEU A 141 -4.28 -1.02 -13.79
N GLY A 142 -3.97 -2.03 -12.98
CA GLY A 142 -2.64 -2.63 -12.90
C GLY A 142 -2.20 -3.22 -14.24
N ILE A 143 -3.07 -3.99 -14.91
CA ILE A 143 -2.80 -4.53 -16.26
C ILE A 143 -2.58 -3.39 -17.26
N LEU A 144 -3.41 -2.35 -17.22
CA LEU A 144 -3.28 -1.20 -18.12
C LEU A 144 -1.94 -0.48 -17.94
N LEU A 145 -1.48 -0.33 -16.69
CA LEU A 145 -0.18 0.29 -16.39
C LEU A 145 0.98 -0.63 -16.80
N ASP A 146 0.87 -1.94 -16.62
CA ASP A 146 1.89 -2.90 -17.04
C ASP A 146 2.09 -2.89 -18.58
N LEU A 147 1.00 -2.72 -19.34
CA LEU A 147 1.04 -2.56 -20.80
C LEU A 147 1.77 -1.29 -21.28
N THR A 148 2.06 -0.34 -20.39
CA THR A 148 2.86 0.85 -20.76
C THR A 148 4.33 0.51 -21.01
N GLY A 149 4.80 -0.65 -20.58
CA GLY A 149 6.19 -1.09 -20.75
C GLY A 149 7.22 -0.34 -19.91
N VAL A 150 6.79 0.39 -18.89
CA VAL A 150 7.70 1.07 -17.95
C VAL A 150 8.53 0.02 -17.19
N PRO A 151 9.86 0.21 -17.05
CA PRO A 151 10.76 -0.79 -16.46
C PRO A 151 10.67 -0.84 -14.92
N VAL A 152 9.45 -0.99 -14.39
CA VAL A 152 9.16 -1.14 -12.96
C VAL A 152 8.06 -2.18 -12.74
N ALA A 153 8.14 -2.93 -11.65
CA ALA A 153 7.14 -3.93 -11.31
C ALA A 153 5.83 -3.27 -10.83
N ILE A 154 4.73 -3.52 -11.56
CA ILE A 154 3.42 -2.98 -11.21
C ILE A 154 2.76 -3.84 -10.13
N ILE A 155 2.67 -3.33 -8.91
CA ILE A 155 2.14 -4.06 -7.75
C ILE A 155 0.60 -4.16 -7.73
N LEU A 156 -0.12 -3.33 -8.49
CA LEU A 156 -1.59 -3.25 -8.42
C LEU A 156 -2.30 -4.54 -8.80
N THR A 157 -1.78 -5.31 -9.75
CA THR A 157 -2.31 -6.62 -10.13
C THR A 157 -2.25 -7.63 -8.98
N TYR A 158 -1.15 -7.61 -8.21
CA TYR A 158 -1.02 -8.42 -6.99
C TYR A 158 -2.01 -8.00 -5.91
N TYR A 159 -2.25 -6.70 -5.74
CA TYR A 159 -3.23 -6.19 -4.76
C TYR A 159 -4.65 -6.63 -5.06
N ALA A 160 -5.02 -6.73 -6.33
CA ALA A 160 -6.31 -7.30 -6.72
C ALA A 160 -6.46 -8.73 -6.18
N GLY A 161 -5.45 -9.57 -6.36
CA GLY A 161 -5.41 -10.93 -5.83
C GLY A 161 -5.39 -10.98 -4.31
N PHE A 162 -4.59 -10.13 -3.66
CA PHE A 162 -4.54 -10.06 -2.18
C PHE A 162 -5.87 -9.68 -1.57
N PHE A 163 -6.64 -8.77 -2.18
CA PHE A 163 -7.96 -8.39 -1.70
C PHE A 163 -8.95 -9.56 -1.79
N VAL A 164 -8.88 -10.36 -2.85
CA VAL A 164 -9.69 -11.57 -2.99
C VAL A 164 -9.33 -12.60 -1.92
N LEU A 165 -8.02 -12.89 -1.75
CA LEU A 165 -7.54 -13.82 -0.73
C LEU A 165 -7.80 -13.35 0.70
N ALA A 166 -7.84 -12.03 0.94
CA ALA A 166 -8.10 -11.46 2.25
C ALA A 166 -9.59 -11.48 2.64
N LEU A 167 -10.53 -11.68 1.71
CA LEU A 167 -11.97 -11.66 2.02
C LEU A 167 -12.39 -12.61 3.16
N PRO A 168 -12.01 -13.91 3.18
CA PRO A 168 -12.33 -14.77 4.30
C PRO A 168 -11.69 -14.29 5.61
N LEU A 169 -10.51 -13.71 5.56
CA LEU A 169 -9.80 -13.18 6.73
C LEU A 169 -10.51 -11.97 7.36
N THR A 170 -11.31 -11.23 6.58
CA THR A 170 -12.07 -10.08 7.11
C THR A 170 -13.10 -10.44 8.18
N ARG A 171 -13.45 -11.72 8.34
CA ARG A 171 -14.34 -12.23 9.38
C ARG A 171 -13.63 -12.49 10.70
N LEU A 172 -12.30 -12.48 10.71
CA LEU A 172 -11.51 -12.84 11.88
C LEU A 172 -11.27 -11.62 12.79
N ARG A 173 -11.13 -11.91 14.09
CA ARG A 173 -10.72 -10.95 15.12
C ARG A 173 -9.20 -10.77 15.10
N SER A 174 -8.73 -9.68 15.72
CA SER A 174 -7.30 -9.29 15.72
C SER A 174 -6.35 -10.44 16.15
N GLY A 175 -6.66 -11.18 17.23
CA GLY A 175 -5.80 -12.27 17.69
C GLY A 175 -5.65 -13.41 16.67
N ALA A 176 -6.76 -13.83 16.03
CA ALA A 176 -6.71 -14.84 14.97
C ALA A 176 -5.94 -14.35 13.72
N LEU A 177 -6.06 -13.07 13.38
CA LEU A 177 -5.33 -12.48 12.28
C LEU A 177 -3.82 -12.41 12.53
N TRP A 178 -3.39 -12.09 13.77
CA TRP A 178 -1.99 -12.20 14.17
C TRP A 178 -1.47 -13.62 14.09
N ALA A 179 -2.27 -14.62 14.50
CA ALA A 179 -1.91 -16.03 14.34
C ALA A 179 -1.76 -16.41 12.86
N VAL A 180 -2.68 -15.99 11.99
CA VAL A 180 -2.58 -16.21 10.53
C VAL A 180 -1.33 -15.54 9.97
N ALA A 181 -1.06 -14.28 10.32
CA ALA A 181 0.15 -13.58 9.89
C ALA A 181 1.43 -14.31 10.33
N GLY A 182 1.48 -14.76 11.58
CA GLY A 182 2.61 -15.53 12.11
C GLY A 182 2.79 -16.89 11.41
N VAL A 183 1.70 -17.61 11.15
CA VAL A 183 1.76 -18.89 10.40
C VAL A 183 2.27 -18.66 8.99
N LEU A 184 1.78 -17.64 8.28
CA LEU A 184 2.25 -17.31 6.94
C LEU A 184 3.71 -16.87 6.94
N ALA A 185 4.14 -16.08 7.93
CA ALA A 185 5.53 -15.62 8.04
C ALA A 185 6.52 -16.76 8.35
N VAL A 186 6.11 -17.77 9.10
CA VAL A 186 6.99 -18.89 9.51
C VAL A 186 6.92 -20.05 8.52
N LEU A 187 5.71 -20.43 8.07
CA LEU A 187 5.54 -21.59 7.19
C LEU A 187 5.52 -21.23 5.71
N GLY A 188 5.18 -19.99 5.35
CA GLY A 188 5.14 -19.53 3.97
C GLY A 188 6.50 -19.66 3.24
N PRO A 189 7.60 -19.11 3.81
CA PRO A 189 8.92 -19.20 3.17
C PRO A 189 9.41 -20.62 2.92
N PRO A 190 9.46 -21.54 3.90
CA PRO A 190 9.90 -22.92 3.65
C PRO A 190 8.95 -23.68 2.71
N LEU A 191 7.64 -23.42 2.79
CA LEU A 191 6.69 -24.02 1.85
C LEU A 191 6.90 -23.49 0.43
N SER A 192 7.12 -22.20 0.27
CA SER A 192 7.49 -21.60 -1.03
C SER A 192 8.77 -22.20 -1.59
N PHE A 193 9.79 -22.37 -0.74
CA PHE A 193 11.06 -22.99 -1.11
C PHE A 193 10.83 -24.40 -1.67
N LEU A 194 10.16 -25.28 -0.91
CA LEU A 194 9.88 -26.66 -1.30
C LEU A 194 9.04 -26.78 -2.58
N LEU A 195 7.98 -25.95 -2.71
CA LEU A 195 7.13 -26.00 -3.89
C LEU A 195 7.85 -25.54 -5.15
N ARG A 196 8.74 -24.56 -5.06
CA ARG A 196 9.54 -24.07 -6.19
C ARG A 196 10.61 -25.06 -6.62
N ASP A 197 11.24 -25.74 -5.66
CA ASP A 197 12.23 -26.77 -5.94
C ASP A 197 11.64 -27.97 -6.69
N THR A 198 10.36 -28.33 -6.40
CA THR A 198 9.76 -29.57 -6.90
C THR A 198 8.80 -29.39 -8.07
N VAL A 199 8.21 -28.21 -8.28
CA VAL A 199 7.03 -28.02 -9.14
C VAL A 199 7.22 -26.96 -10.22
N VAL A 200 8.16 -26.05 -10.07
CA VAL A 200 8.25 -24.85 -10.91
C VAL A 200 9.54 -24.81 -11.71
N ASP A 201 9.42 -24.89 -13.03
CA ASP A 201 10.53 -24.54 -13.91
C ASP A 201 10.72 -23.01 -13.90
N PRO A 202 11.95 -22.50 -13.73
CA PRO A 202 12.23 -21.07 -13.72
C PRO A 202 12.04 -20.50 -15.14
N GLU A 203 10.93 -19.80 -15.36
CA GLU A 203 10.66 -19.05 -16.58
C GLU A 203 11.10 -17.58 -16.43
N PRO A 204 11.70 -16.96 -17.46
CA PRO A 204 12.01 -15.55 -17.45
C PRO A 204 10.74 -14.70 -17.31
N ARG A 205 10.74 -13.73 -16.39
CA ARG A 205 9.60 -12.83 -16.20
C ARG A 205 9.51 -11.85 -17.38
N THR A 206 8.36 -11.83 -18.05
CA THR A 206 8.09 -10.96 -19.20
C THR A 206 7.19 -9.77 -18.86
N SER A 207 6.49 -9.84 -17.73
CA SER A 207 5.58 -8.81 -17.22
C SER A 207 5.60 -8.77 -15.70
N SER A 208 4.90 -7.84 -15.09
CA SER A 208 4.80 -7.78 -13.63
C SER A 208 4.06 -8.99 -13.04
N LEU A 209 3.06 -9.51 -13.75
CA LEU A 209 2.31 -10.70 -13.36
C LEU A 209 1.70 -11.37 -14.61
N SER A 210 2.18 -12.55 -14.97
CA SER A 210 1.73 -13.30 -16.16
C SER A 210 0.91 -14.54 -15.83
N SER A 211 1.04 -15.11 -14.63
CA SER A 211 0.42 -16.38 -14.28
C SER A 211 -0.02 -16.48 -12.81
N LEU A 212 -0.89 -17.47 -12.54
CA LEU A 212 -1.27 -17.80 -11.17
C LEU A 212 -0.08 -18.32 -10.35
N THR A 213 0.86 -19.02 -10.97
CA THR A 213 2.09 -19.49 -10.31
C THR A 213 2.96 -18.31 -9.88
N GLU A 214 3.13 -17.30 -10.73
CA GLU A 214 3.82 -16.07 -10.37
C GLU A 214 3.10 -15.34 -9.22
N PHE A 215 1.78 -15.24 -9.29
CA PHE A 215 1.02 -14.62 -8.20
C PHE A 215 1.22 -15.35 -6.87
N LEU A 216 1.21 -16.67 -6.88
CA LEU A 216 1.29 -17.47 -5.65
C LEU A 216 2.72 -17.66 -5.14
N LEU A 217 3.70 -17.94 -6.04
CA LEU A 217 5.00 -18.50 -5.66
C LEU A 217 6.21 -17.76 -6.24
N THR A 218 6.22 -17.36 -7.53
CA THR A 218 7.46 -16.98 -8.23
C THR A 218 7.54 -15.53 -8.69
N GLY A 219 6.49 -14.73 -8.48
CA GLY A 219 6.45 -13.34 -8.89
C GLY A 219 7.25 -12.39 -8.01
N TYR A 220 7.15 -11.10 -8.28
CA TYR A 220 7.79 -10.05 -7.49
C TYR A 220 7.23 -9.95 -6.06
N TYR A 221 5.95 -10.28 -5.87
CA TYR A 221 5.23 -10.17 -4.60
C TYR A 221 4.39 -11.45 -4.36
N PRO A 222 5.04 -12.62 -4.09
CA PRO A 222 4.33 -13.89 -4.00
C PRO A 222 3.30 -13.89 -2.88
N ALA A 223 2.08 -14.31 -3.17
CA ALA A 223 0.99 -14.28 -2.19
C ALA A 223 1.27 -15.17 -0.97
N ILE A 224 2.00 -16.27 -1.13
CA ILE A 224 2.36 -17.20 -0.04
C ILE A 224 3.12 -16.52 1.10
N THR A 225 3.90 -15.47 0.80
CA THR A 225 4.66 -14.67 1.78
C THR A 225 4.01 -13.30 2.01
N PHE A 226 3.56 -12.61 0.93
CA PHE A 226 3.02 -11.25 1.03
C PHE A 226 1.69 -11.17 1.79
N MET A 227 0.90 -12.23 1.81
CA MET A 227 -0.33 -12.27 2.60
C MET A 227 -0.08 -12.15 4.12
N ALA A 228 1.14 -12.41 4.61
CA ALA A 228 1.51 -12.14 5.99
C ALA A 228 1.39 -10.64 6.32
N PHE A 229 1.85 -9.75 5.43
CA PHE A 229 1.71 -8.29 5.59
C PHE A 229 0.24 -7.84 5.59
N VAL A 230 -0.57 -8.39 4.67
CA VAL A 230 -2.00 -8.07 4.59
C VAL A 230 -2.74 -8.55 5.85
N ALA A 231 -2.44 -9.76 6.33
CA ALA A 231 -3.04 -10.31 7.55
C ALA A 231 -2.62 -9.50 8.79
N ALA A 232 -1.34 -9.11 8.91
CA ALA A 232 -0.86 -8.22 9.97
C ALA A 232 -1.57 -6.86 9.93
N GLY A 233 -1.74 -6.29 8.74
CA GLY A 233 -2.47 -5.04 8.54
C GLY A 233 -3.94 -5.14 8.94
N LEU A 234 -4.64 -6.23 8.56
CA LEU A 234 -5.98 -6.53 9.03
C LEU A 234 -6.02 -6.61 10.56
N ALA A 235 -5.05 -7.31 11.19
CA ALA A 235 -4.95 -7.45 12.64
C ALA A 235 -4.80 -6.10 13.34
N VAL A 236 -3.92 -5.23 12.83
CA VAL A 236 -3.72 -3.85 13.31
C VAL A 236 -5.01 -3.03 13.17
N GLY A 237 -5.69 -3.10 12.01
CA GLY A 237 -6.93 -2.38 11.76
C GLY A 237 -8.12 -2.83 12.62
N ARG A 238 -8.04 -4.03 13.23
CA ARG A 238 -8.99 -4.54 14.23
C ARG A 238 -8.70 -4.06 15.66
N THR A 239 -7.68 -3.21 15.86
CA THR A 239 -7.36 -2.63 17.16
C THR A 239 -7.81 -1.17 17.25
N ASP A 240 -7.96 -0.66 18.47
CA ASP A 240 -8.20 0.77 18.66
C ASP A 240 -6.90 1.58 18.55
N LEU A 241 -6.61 2.04 17.34
CA LEU A 241 -5.42 2.83 17.03
C LEU A 241 -5.39 4.21 17.72
N ARG A 242 -6.48 4.65 18.35
CA ARG A 242 -6.50 5.91 19.13
C ARG A 242 -5.96 5.70 20.54
N SER A 243 -5.99 4.48 21.05
CA SER A 243 -5.46 4.13 22.36
C SER A 243 -3.93 4.21 22.37
N THR A 244 -3.37 5.03 23.27
CA THR A 244 -1.92 5.11 23.49
C THR A 244 -1.33 3.76 23.90
N GLY A 245 -2.05 2.99 24.71
CA GLY A 245 -1.61 1.65 25.11
C GLY A 245 -1.51 0.67 23.93
N VAL A 246 -2.40 0.76 22.93
CA VAL A 246 -2.30 -0.03 21.70
C VAL A 246 -1.09 0.41 20.89
N ARG A 247 -0.89 1.70 20.70
CA ARG A 247 0.27 2.24 19.94
C ARG A 247 1.60 1.84 20.57
N LEU A 248 1.72 1.89 21.90
CA LEU A 248 2.93 1.45 22.61
C LEU A 248 3.18 -0.06 22.42
N ARG A 249 2.13 -0.89 22.46
CA ARG A 249 2.27 -2.33 22.19
C ARG A 249 2.68 -2.60 20.74
N LEU A 250 2.11 -1.88 19.76
CA LEU A 250 2.52 -1.98 18.36
C LEU A 250 3.97 -1.54 18.16
N LEU A 251 4.41 -0.45 18.81
CA LEU A 251 5.79 0.00 18.76
C LEU A 251 6.75 -1.02 19.37
N ALA A 252 6.40 -1.58 20.56
CA ALA A 252 7.22 -2.59 21.21
C ALA A 252 7.28 -3.90 20.38
N ALA A 253 6.16 -4.33 19.81
CA ALA A 253 6.11 -5.47 18.89
C ALA A 253 6.95 -5.21 17.63
N GLY A 254 6.85 -3.99 17.06
CA GLY A 254 7.64 -3.58 15.92
C GLY A 254 9.13 -3.63 16.20
N ALA A 255 9.57 -3.04 17.31
CA ALA A 255 10.98 -3.09 17.72
C ALA A 255 11.46 -4.53 17.99
N GLY A 256 10.63 -5.34 18.66
CA GLY A 256 10.95 -6.75 18.93
C GLY A 256 11.10 -7.58 17.65
N LEU A 257 10.20 -7.40 16.68
CA LEU A 257 10.27 -8.09 15.38
C LEU A 257 11.52 -7.66 14.59
N THR A 258 11.85 -6.38 14.59
CA THR A 258 13.05 -5.86 13.92
C THR A 258 14.32 -6.42 14.54
N VAL A 259 14.41 -6.44 15.88
CA VAL A 259 15.56 -7.03 16.60
C VAL A 259 15.65 -8.53 16.34
N PHE A 260 14.52 -9.25 16.36
CA PHE A 260 14.47 -10.69 16.04
C PHE A 260 14.96 -10.94 14.60
N ALA A 261 14.53 -10.14 13.64
CA ALA A 261 14.87 -10.32 12.24
C ALA A 261 16.36 -10.13 11.98
N TYR A 262 16.91 -8.98 12.36
CA TYR A 262 18.34 -8.69 12.19
C TYR A 262 19.22 -9.60 13.06
N GLY A 263 18.86 -9.78 14.32
CA GLY A 263 19.63 -10.60 15.26
C GLY A 263 19.58 -12.08 14.90
N GLY A 264 18.41 -12.60 14.51
CA GLY A 264 18.26 -14.01 14.12
C GLY A 264 18.99 -14.33 12.82
N SER A 265 18.80 -13.51 11.78
CA SER A 265 19.53 -13.65 10.52
C SER A 265 21.05 -13.57 10.73
N TRP A 266 21.53 -12.56 11.46
CA TRP A 266 22.95 -12.41 11.76
C TRP A 266 23.50 -13.61 12.52
N LEU A 267 22.79 -14.13 13.52
CA LEU A 267 23.20 -15.29 14.31
C LEU A 267 23.33 -16.54 13.43
N LEU A 268 22.37 -16.78 12.54
CA LEU A 268 22.39 -17.95 11.65
C LEU A 268 23.48 -17.85 10.59
N LEU A 269 23.65 -16.68 9.98
CA LEU A 269 24.59 -16.51 8.88
C LEU A 269 26.06 -16.43 9.35
N HIS A 270 26.35 -15.77 10.48
CA HIS A 270 27.74 -15.53 10.91
C HIS A 270 28.20 -16.53 11.97
N PRO A 271 27.72 -16.51 13.25
CA PRO A 271 28.24 -17.45 14.25
C PRO A 271 27.92 -18.91 13.97
N LEU A 272 26.77 -19.21 13.35
CA LEU A 272 26.39 -20.59 13.03
C LEU A 272 26.84 -21.07 11.65
N GLY A 273 27.60 -20.23 10.90
CA GLY A 273 28.27 -20.60 9.67
C GLY A 273 27.38 -20.70 8.43
N GLY A 274 26.16 -20.17 8.48
CA GLY A 274 25.21 -20.21 7.34
C GLY A 274 25.78 -19.54 6.09
N LEU A 275 26.53 -18.44 6.25
CA LEU A 275 27.15 -17.75 5.13
C LEU A 275 28.23 -18.61 4.43
N ASP A 276 29.01 -19.38 5.19
CA ASP A 276 29.98 -20.31 4.61
C ASP A 276 29.31 -21.45 3.87
N ARG A 277 28.18 -21.93 4.39
CA ARG A 277 27.33 -22.91 3.69
C ARG A 277 26.77 -22.39 2.39
N LEU A 278 26.35 -21.11 2.36
CA LEU A 278 25.90 -20.48 1.12
C LEU A 278 27.03 -20.35 0.09
N VAL A 279 28.27 -20.09 0.52
CA VAL A 279 29.45 -20.13 -0.37
C VAL A 279 29.67 -21.54 -0.91
N GLU A 280 29.58 -22.59 -0.06
CA GLU A 280 29.81 -23.97 -0.45
C GLU A 280 28.72 -24.59 -1.32
N GLU A 281 27.46 -24.27 -1.07
CA GLU A 281 26.28 -24.92 -1.66
C GLU A 281 25.60 -24.05 -2.75
N GLY A 282 25.74 -22.72 -2.67
CA GLY A 282 24.99 -21.77 -3.49
C GLY A 282 25.47 -21.70 -4.94
N THR A 283 24.54 -21.35 -5.83
CA THR A 283 24.80 -21.18 -7.27
C THR A 283 25.45 -19.86 -7.63
N ALA A 284 25.59 -18.92 -6.69
CA ALA A 284 26.26 -17.63 -6.87
C ALA A 284 27.60 -17.76 -7.60
N PHE A 285 28.29 -18.89 -7.41
CA PHE A 285 29.61 -19.20 -8.00
C PHE A 285 29.60 -20.44 -8.88
N MET A 286 28.59 -20.60 -9.75
CA MET A 286 28.50 -21.70 -10.73
C MET A 286 28.58 -23.11 -10.09
N GLY A 287 27.90 -23.35 -9.01
CA GLY A 287 27.78 -24.66 -8.38
C GLY A 287 28.49 -24.78 -7.04
N GLY A 288 28.74 -23.67 -6.37
CA GLY A 288 29.40 -23.62 -5.05
C GLY A 288 30.92 -23.55 -5.13
N PHE A 289 31.51 -23.07 -4.06
CA PHE A 289 32.97 -22.97 -3.94
C PHE A 289 33.45 -23.64 -2.64
N PRO A 290 34.18 -24.77 -2.70
CA PRO A 290 34.59 -25.49 -1.50
C PRO A 290 35.55 -24.66 -0.66
N ILE A 291 35.22 -24.44 0.61
CA ILE A 291 36.10 -23.75 1.56
C ILE A 291 37.13 -24.71 2.08
N ALA A 292 38.38 -24.58 1.61
CA ALA A 292 39.49 -25.41 2.03
C ALA A 292 40.13 -24.94 3.36
N PRO A 293 40.63 -25.84 4.21
CA PRO A 293 41.42 -25.43 5.37
C PRO A 293 42.67 -24.63 4.94
N GLY A 294 42.84 -23.42 5.50
CA GLY A 294 43.92 -22.50 5.15
C GLY A 294 43.68 -21.61 3.93
N MET A 295 42.41 -21.53 3.44
CA MET A 295 42.03 -20.56 2.42
C MET A 295 42.43 -19.14 2.84
N ASP A 296 42.85 -18.34 1.85
CA ASP A 296 43.18 -16.94 2.08
C ASP A 296 41.95 -16.20 2.68
N PRO A 297 42.10 -15.56 3.84
CA PRO A 297 41.01 -14.82 4.48
C PRO A 297 40.41 -13.72 3.60
N VAL A 298 41.22 -13.11 2.72
CA VAL A 298 40.74 -12.07 1.78
C VAL A 298 39.84 -12.69 0.73
N LEU A 299 40.22 -13.84 0.16
CA LEU A 299 39.38 -14.57 -0.80
C LEU A 299 38.09 -15.03 -0.16
N LEU A 300 38.12 -15.58 1.05
CA LEU A 300 36.92 -15.99 1.77
C LEU A 300 35.97 -14.80 2.04
N ALA A 301 36.53 -13.64 2.41
CA ALA A 301 35.70 -12.42 2.59
C ALA A 301 35.05 -11.99 1.29
N GLN A 302 35.75 -12.02 0.17
CA GLN A 302 35.19 -11.69 -1.16
C GLN A 302 34.09 -12.67 -1.59
N LEU A 303 34.25 -13.97 -1.33
CA LEU A 303 33.22 -14.96 -1.62
C LEU A 303 31.95 -14.72 -0.79
N ARG A 304 32.10 -14.41 0.50
CA ARG A 304 30.96 -14.05 1.38
C ARG A 304 30.26 -12.76 0.95
N GLU A 305 31.05 -11.77 0.52
CA GLU A 305 30.50 -10.51 -0.03
C GLU A 305 29.68 -10.77 -1.30
N GLY A 306 30.17 -11.60 -2.22
CA GLY A 306 29.45 -11.98 -3.43
C GLY A 306 28.11 -12.68 -3.14
N VAL A 307 28.05 -13.56 -2.13
CA VAL A 307 26.76 -14.16 -1.68
C VAL A 307 25.81 -13.10 -1.16
N MET A 308 26.30 -12.11 -0.42
CA MET A 308 25.44 -11.03 0.10
C MET A 308 24.99 -10.09 -1.01
N GLU A 309 25.81 -9.80 -2.01
CA GLU A 309 25.42 -9.04 -3.21
C GLU A 309 24.32 -9.78 -4.00
N GLU A 310 24.45 -11.12 -4.15
CA GLU A 310 23.38 -11.92 -4.75
C GLU A 310 22.10 -11.83 -3.93
N ALA A 311 22.19 -11.98 -2.60
CA ALA A 311 21.05 -11.84 -1.71
C ALA A 311 20.34 -10.47 -1.84
N GLU A 312 21.12 -9.39 -2.02
CA GLU A 312 20.59 -8.06 -2.27
C GLU A 312 19.95 -7.91 -3.66
N SER A 313 20.36 -8.70 -4.64
CA SER A 313 19.78 -8.69 -5.99
C SER A 313 18.42 -9.39 -6.10
N ILE A 314 18.06 -10.21 -5.12
CA ILE A 314 16.84 -11.03 -5.10
C ILE A 314 15.59 -10.14 -5.24
N SER A 315 14.62 -10.67 -6.01
CA SER A 315 13.34 -9.99 -6.26
C SER A 315 12.19 -11.00 -6.20
N GLY A 316 11.61 -11.16 -5.02
CA GLY A 316 10.40 -11.95 -4.77
C GLY A 316 10.61 -13.29 -4.06
N GLN A 317 11.69 -13.99 -4.31
CA GLN A 317 12.00 -15.27 -3.68
C GLN A 317 13.49 -15.61 -3.71
N VAL A 318 13.94 -16.30 -2.67
CA VAL A 318 15.33 -16.84 -2.58
C VAL A 318 15.55 -18.00 -3.55
N PRO A 319 16.81 -18.30 -3.95
CA PRO A 319 17.19 -19.54 -4.64
C PRO A 319 16.79 -20.79 -3.84
N THR A 320 16.72 -21.96 -4.51
CA THR A 320 16.31 -23.23 -3.87
C THR A 320 17.46 -24.23 -3.74
N ASP A 321 18.67 -23.83 -4.06
CA ASP A 321 19.87 -24.64 -4.02
C ASP A 321 20.43 -24.86 -2.60
N SER A 322 20.11 -23.96 -1.63
CA SER A 322 20.49 -24.14 -0.23
C SER A 322 19.40 -23.62 0.72
N TRP A 323 19.11 -24.39 1.78
CA TRP A 323 18.19 -23.98 2.85
C TRP A 323 18.68 -22.76 3.64
N TRP A 324 19.97 -22.47 3.61
CA TRP A 324 20.55 -21.31 4.28
C TRP A 324 20.08 -19.98 3.69
N TRP A 325 19.55 -19.98 2.46
CA TRP A 325 18.90 -18.80 1.90
C TRP A 325 17.71 -18.33 2.73
N LEU A 326 17.03 -19.22 3.46
CA LEU A 326 15.93 -18.85 4.35
C LEU A 326 16.38 -18.08 5.60
N ALA A 327 17.69 -18.06 5.90
CA ALA A 327 18.27 -17.27 6.99
C ALA A 327 18.59 -15.82 6.59
N VAL A 328 18.57 -15.51 5.30
CA VAL A 328 18.90 -14.17 4.79
C VAL A 328 17.81 -13.17 5.12
N ASN A 329 18.21 -11.94 5.48
CA ASN A 329 17.33 -10.80 5.75
C ASN A 329 17.67 -9.63 4.82
N THR A 330 17.49 -9.84 3.52
CA THR A 330 17.60 -8.77 2.52
C THR A 330 16.24 -8.51 1.86
N PRO A 331 16.02 -7.32 1.28
CA PRO A 331 14.74 -6.94 0.69
C PRO A 331 14.28 -7.91 -0.40
N HIS A 332 12.97 -8.19 -0.44
CA HIS A 332 12.33 -9.05 -1.44
C HIS A 332 12.78 -10.51 -1.47
N THR A 333 13.35 -11.02 -0.39
CA THR A 333 13.72 -12.44 -0.27
C THR A 333 12.53 -13.34 0.07
N GLY A 334 11.48 -12.78 0.67
CA GLY A 334 10.31 -13.53 1.13
C GLY A 334 10.61 -14.48 2.28
N THR A 335 11.70 -14.27 3.05
CA THR A 335 12.08 -15.08 4.21
C THR A 335 11.30 -14.68 5.46
N THR A 336 11.34 -15.55 6.48
CA THR A 336 10.75 -15.24 7.79
C THR A 336 11.39 -13.99 8.42
N PHE A 337 12.68 -13.79 8.24
CA PHE A 337 13.40 -12.64 8.79
C PHE A 337 13.04 -11.35 8.07
N GLU A 338 12.98 -11.36 6.73
CA GLU A 338 12.53 -10.21 5.96
C GLU A 338 11.07 -9.83 6.28
N ILE A 339 10.17 -10.82 6.38
CA ILE A 339 8.78 -10.56 6.75
C ILE A 339 8.68 -9.95 8.16
N ALA A 340 9.45 -10.48 9.13
CA ALA A 340 9.45 -9.96 10.50
C ALA A 340 10.02 -8.54 10.57
N GLU A 341 11.11 -8.26 9.86
CA GLU A 341 11.69 -6.92 9.74
C GLU A 341 10.68 -5.94 9.16
N ALA A 342 10.13 -6.25 7.99
CA ALA A 342 9.26 -5.35 7.26
C ALA A 342 7.94 -5.07 8.02
N VAL A 343 7.35 -6.09 8.68
CA VAL A 343 6.21 -5.87 9.60
C VAL A 343 6.65 -5.01 10.77
N GLY A 344 7.82 -5.28 11.36
CA GLY A 344 8.36 -4.53 12.47
C GLY A 344 8.53 -3.04 12.14
N GLN A 345 9.21 -2.74 11.06
CA GLN A 345 9.41 -1.38 10.57
C GLN A 345 8.10 -0.69 10.18
N ALA A 346 7.17 -1.41 9.53
CA ALA A 346 5.86 -0.87 9.18
C ALA A 346 5.06 -0.44 10.42
N LEU A 347 5.09 -1.21 11.51
CA LEU A 347 4.46 -0.86 12.78
C LEU A 347 5.08 0.38 13.41
N ILE A 348 6.42 0.49 13.39
CA ILE A 348 7.15 1.65 13.92
C ILE A 348 6.79 2.90 13.11
N VAL A 349 6.85 2.84 11.77
CA VAL A 349 6.50 3.95 10.88
C VAL A 349 5.04 4.38 11.08
N LEU A 350 4.11 3.43 11.16
CA LEU A 350 2.69 3.72 11.39
C LEU A 350 2.48 4.48 12.71
N VAL A 351 3.06 3.99 13.82
CA VAL A 351 2.91 4.64 15.13
C VAL A 351 3.59 6.02 15.14
N ALA A 352 4.77 6.15 14.56
CA ALA A 352 5.47 7.43 14.42
C ALA A 352 4.62 8.45 13.64
N CYS A 353 4.05 8.05 12.49
CA CYS A 353 3.15 8.90 11.70
C CYS A 353 1.92 9.33 12.49
N MET A 354 1.33 8.43 13.29
CA MET A 354 0.17 8.77 14.12
C MET A 354 0.51 9.82 15.18
N TRP A 355 1.65 9.67 15.86
CA TRP A 355 2.09 10.66 16.86
C TRP A 355 2.48 12.00 16.24
N LEU A 356 3.17 11.97 15.09
CA LEU A 356 3.53 13.20 14.37
C LEU A 356 2.29 13.92 13.82
N ALA A 357 1.30 13.19 13.32
CA ALA A 357 0.06 13.80 12.84
C ALA A 357 -0.76 14.49 13.94
N GLU A 358 -0.63 14.04 15.19
CA GLU A 358 -1.25 14.70 16.34
C GLU A 358 -0.49 15.95 16.80
N ARG A 359 0.85 15.94 16.73
CA ARG A 359 1.72 17.02 17.24
C ARG A 359 2.07 18.08 16.21
N ALA A 360 2.26 17.69 14.95
CA ALA A 360 2.73 18.53 13.86
C ALA A 360 1.76 18.52 12.68
N ARG A 361 0.48 18.79 12.92
CA ARG A 361 -0.61 18.66 11.93
C ARG A 361 -0.36 19.42 10.64
N TRP A 362 0.20 20.63 10.73
CA TRP A 362 0.50 21.47 9.56
C TRP A 362 1.61 20.85 8.69
N LEU A 363 2.63 20.25 9.30
CA LEU A 363 3.73 19.58 8.60
C LEU A 363 3.24 18.26 7.96
N MET A 364 2.36 17.55 8.68
CA MET A 364 1.81 16.26 8.21
C MET A 364 0.68 16.44 7.19
N TYR A 365 0.10 17.62 7.04
CA TYR A 365 -1.03 17.85 6.13
C TYR A 365 -0.72 17.56 4.66
N PRO A 366 0.40 18.03 4.06
CA PRO A 366 0.77 17.67 2.69
C PRO A 366 1.02 16.17 2.54
N LEU A 367 1.73 15.55 3.48
CA LEU A 367 1.99 14.12 3.49
C LEU A 367 0.69 13.30 3.58
N ALA A 368 -0.19 13.64 4.52
CA ALA A 368 -1.50 13.01 4.62
C ALA A 368 -2.37 13.26 3.37
N SER A 369 -2.17 14.35 2.63
CA SER A 369 -2.88 14.61 1.39
C SER A 369 -2.50 13.61 0.30
N VAL A 370 -1.22 13.30 0.14
CA VAL A 370 -0.72 12.24 -0.75
C VAL A 370 -1.33 10.89 -0.35
N GLY A 371 -1.25 10.51 0.93
CA GLY A 371 -1.75 9.24 1.41
C GLY A 371 -3.29 9.10 1.42
N ARG A 372 -4.04 10.19 1.23
CA ARG A 372 -5.49 10.15 1.00
C ARG A 372 -5.86 9.77 -0.42
N MET A 373 -4.94 9.92 -1.37
CA MET A 373 -5.14 9.59 -2.78
C MET A 373 -3.99 8.75 -3.34
N PRO A 374 -3.62 7.64 -2.67
CA PRO A 374 -2.45 6.85 -3.02
C PRO A 374 -2.56 6.22 -4.42
N LEU A 375 -3.75 5.82 -4.84
CA LEU A 375 -3.97 5.23 -6.17
C LEU A 375 -3.79 6.30 -7.27
N THR A 376 -4.33 7.50 -7.06
CA THR A 376 -4.14 8.63 -7.98
C THR A 376 -2.66 8.98 -8.12
N VAL A 377 -1.95 9.10 -7.00
CA VAL A 377 -0.52 9.45 -6.98
C VAL A 377 0.32 8.33 -7.58
N TYR A 378 0.03 7.07 -7.25
CA TYR A 378 0.71 5.90 -7.82
C TYR A 378 0.50 5.82 -9.34
N THR A 379 -0.74 5.94 -9.81
CA THR A 379 -1.02 5.94 -11.26
C THR A 379 -0.34 7.11 -11.96
N GLY A 380 -0.43 8.29 -11.37
CA GLY A 380 0.16 9.51 -11.92
C GLY A 380 1.67 9.39 -12.10
N HIS A 381 2.40 8.85 -11.12
CA HIS A 381 3.87 8.71 -11.24
C HIS A 381 4.26 7.71 -12.32
N ILE A 382 3.55 6.58 -12.48
CA ILE A 382 3.81 5.62 -13.57
C ILE A 382 3.57 6.27 -14.93
N LEU A 383 2.49 7.04 -15.10
CA LEU A 383 2.20 7.73 -16.35
C LEU A 383 3.24 8.80 -16.67
N VAL A 384 3.73 9.55 -15.67
CA VAL A 384 4.82 10.53 -15.86
C VAL A 384 6.11 9.79 -16.23
N LEU A 385 6.42 8.70 -15.53
CA LEU A 385 7.60 7.89 -15.83
C LEU A 385 7.55 7.30 -17.23
N MET A 386 6.37 6.84 -17.68
CA MET A 386 6.16 6.38 -19.07
C MET A 386 6.55 7.45 -20.09
N VAL A 387 6.11 8.71 -19.87
CA VAL A 387 6.45 9.82 -20.78
C VAL A 387 7.95 10.11 -20.78
N ILE A 388 8.58 10.09 -19.61
CA ILE A 388 10.03 10.35 -19.47
C ILE A 388 10.83 9.24 -20.17
N VAL A 389 10.53 7.97 -19.89
CA VAL A 389 11.22 6.82 -20.51
C VAL A 389 11.00 6.77 -22.03
N ALA A 390 9.81 7.13 -22.52
CA ALA A 390 9.53 7.21 -23.95
C ALA A 390 10.30 8.34 -24.65
N GLY A 391 10.66 9.39 -23.91
CA GLY A 391 11.46 10.52 -24.43
C GLY A 391 12.95 10.20 -24.55
N ASP A 392 13.53 9.52 -23.57
CA ASP A 392 14.93 9.08 -23.58
C ASP A 392 15.08 7.79 -22.74
N ALA A 393 15.01 6.65 -23.40
CA ALA A 393 15.09 5.35 -22.74
C ALA A 393 16.50 5.02 -22.19
N ALA A 394 17.55 5.71 -22.63
CA ALA A 394 18.93 5.42 -22.21
C ALA A 394 19.33 6.23 -20.97
N GLU A 395 18.93 7.49 -20.89
CA GLU A 395 19.39 8.43 -19.86
C GLU A 395 18.24 9.08 -19.06
N TRP A 396 17.13 8.38 -18.87
CA TRP A 396 15.97 8.92 -18.18
C TRP A 396 16.18 9.18 -16.68
N ARG A 397 17.17 8.50 -16.06
CA ARG A 397 17.52 8.73 -14.65
C ARG A 397 18.41 9.96 -14.54
N GLN A 398 17.82 11.08 -14.16
CA GLN A 398 18.52 12.35 -13.99
C GLN A 398 18.59 12.74 -12.51
N PRO A 399 19.68 13.37 -12.03
CA PRO A 399 19.74 13.92 -10.68
C PRO A 399 18.53 14.83 -10.38
N TRP A 400 18.05 14.81 -9.16
CA TRP A 400 16.87 15.57 -8.68
C TRP A 400 15.51 15.06 -9.16
N LEU A 401 15.45 14.01 -9.97
CA LEU A 401 14.18 13.51 -10.49
C LEU A 401 13.28 13.00 -9.37
N LEU A 402 13.85 12.30 -8.37
CA LEU A 402 13.12 11.82 -7.18
C LEU A 402 12.50 12.99 -6.41
N GLU A 403 13.27 14.03 -6.14
CA GLU A 403 12.82 15.22 -5.40
C GLU A 403 11.69 15.94 -6.15
N TRP A 404 11.76 16.04 -7.46
CA TRP A 404 10.70 16.61 -8.28
C TRP A 404 9.41 15.75 -8.23
N PHE A 405 9.53 14.42 -8.24
CA PHE A 405 8.38 13.54 -8.08
C PHE A 405 7.74 13.69 -6.69
N VAL A 406 8.54 13.72 -5.64
CA VAL A 406 8.06 13.91 -4.26
C VAL A 406 7.42 15.28 -4.08
N LEU A 407 8.09 16.34 -4.52
CA LEU A 407 7.57 17.72 -4.42
C LEU A 407 6.29 17.89 -5.25
N GLY A 408 6.28 17.40 -6.47
CA GLY A 408 5.11 17.42 -7.35
C GLY A 408 3.92 16.70 -6.73
N ALA A 409 4.14 15.51 -6.18
CA ALA A 409 3.08 14.76 -5.49
C ALA A 409 2.56 15.50 -4.25
N LEU A 410 3.45 16.08 -3.42
CA LEU A 410 3.05 16.88 -2.26
C LEU A 410 2.21 18.10 -2.65
N VAL A 411 2.66 18.86 -3.63
CA VAL A 411 1.96 20.07 -4.09
C VAL A 411 0.63 19.71 -4.74
N LEU A 412 0.63 18.81 -5.73
CA LEU A 412 -0.58 18.44 -6.47
C LEU A 412 -1.64 17.80 -5.57
N ALA A 413 -1.24 16.85 -4.70
CA ALA A 413 -2.16 16.21 -3.78
C ALA A 413 -2.72 17.20 -2.74
N THR A 414 -1.91 18.15 -2.26
CA THR A 414 -2.36 19.17 -1.31
C THR A 414 -3.37 20.11 -1.94
N VAL A 415 -3.06 20.65 -3.13
CA VAL A 415 -3.96 21.53 -3.88
C VAL A 415 -5.25 20.79 -4.22
N TRP A 416 -5.14 19.56 -4.75
CA TRP A 416 -6.31 18.75 -5.09
C TRP A 416 -7.20 18.49 -3.88
N ARG A 417 -6.60 18.17 -2.72
CA ARG A 417 -7.36 17.96 -1.48
C ARG A 417 -8.14 19.22 -1.05
N LEU A 418 -7.57 20.40 -1.24
CA LEU A 418 -8.21 21.67 -0.90
C LEU A 418 -9.38 21.99 -1.84
N VAL A 419 -9.28 21.63 -3.13
CA VAL A 419 -10.27 21.98 -4.16
C VAL A 419 -11.34 20.89 -4.29
N ALA A 420 -10.95 19.62 -4.39
CA ALA A 420 -11.84 18.52 -4.76
C ALA A 420 -11.98 17.43 -3.67
N GLY A 421 -11.12 17.45 -2.65
CA GLY A 421 -11.18 16.57 -1.49
C GLY A 421 -10.66 15.16 -1.73
N ARG A 422 -11.34 14.34 -2.58
CA ARG A 422 -10.91 12.96 -2.93
C ARG A 422 -10.11 12.95 -4.21
N GLY A 423 -9.09 12.08 -4.30
CA GLY A 423 -8.39 11.85 -5.55
C GLY A 423 -9.32 11.30 -6.63
N PRO A 424 -9.07 11.60 -7.92
CA PRO A 424 -9.95 11.16 -9.01
C PRO A 424 -10.06 9.64 -9.11
N ALA A 425 -8.97 8.89 -8.98
CA ALA A 425 -9.01 7.44 -9.01
C ALA A 425 -9.79 6.86 -7.81
N GLU A 426 -9.57 7.41 -6.61
CA GLU A 426 -10.30 7.01 -5.39
C GLU A 426 -11.79 7.35 -5.47
N ALA A 427 -12.15 8.47 -6.09
CA ALA A 427 -13.55 8.87 -6.29
C ALA A 427 -14.25 7.92 -7.26
N GLY A 428 -13.65 7.63 -8.42
CA GLY A 428 -14.16 6.68 -9.39
C GLY A 428 -14.32 5.27 -8.80
N LEU A 429 -13.30 4.81 -8.07
CA LEU A 429 -13.32 3.51 -7.41
C LEU A 429 -14.43 3.41 -6.34
N ALA A 430 -14.66 4.49 -5.59
CA ALA A 430 -15.72 4.53 -4.59
C ALA A 430 -17.11 4.52 -5.25
N ALA A 431 -17.32 5.36 -6.27
CA ALA A 431 -18.60 5.43 -6.99
C ALA A 431 -18.97 4.07 -7.63
N ALA A 432 -18.02 3.41 -8.30
CA ALA A 432 -18.22 2.10 -8.88
C ALA A 432 -18.53 1.01 -7.82
N ALA A 433 -17.84 1.05 -6.68
CA ALA A 433 -18.08 0.10 -5.60
C ALA A 433 -19.44 0.31 -4.93
N ASP A 434 -19.87 1.56 -4.74
CA ASP A 434 -21.19 1.87 -4.17
C ASP A 434 -22.31 1.49 -5.15
N GLY A 435 -22.19 1.81 -6.44
CA GLY A 435 -23.16 1.41 -7.47
C GLY A 435 -23.27 -0.13 -7.60
N ALA A 436 -22.16 -0.87 -7.47
CA ALA A 436 -22.22 -2.33 -7.48
C ALA A 436 -23.02 -2.90 -6.29
N VAL A 437 -22.92 -2.27 -5.11
CA VAL A 437 -23.71 -2.66 -3.92
C VAL A 437 -25.19 -2.38 -4.17
N GLU A 438 -25.56 -1.21 -4.69
CA GLU A 438 -26.94 -0.85 -5.01
C GLU A 438 -27.58 -1.88 -5.95
N ILE A 439 -26.90 -2.23 -7.04
CA ILE A 439 -27.39 -3.24 -8.01
C ILE A 439 -27.62 -4.59 -7.34
N VAL A 440 -26.71 -5.05 -6.47
CA VAL A 440 -26.85 -6.33 -5.76
C VAL A 440 -27.99 -6.30 -4.76
N GLU A 441 -28.20 -5.19 -4.06
CA GLU A 441 -29.29 -5.01 -3.10
C GLU A 441 -30.65 -4.91 -3.81
N GLU A 442 -30.76 -4.21 -4.91
CA GLU A 442 -31.98 -4.12 -5.73
C GLU A 442 -32.41 -5.49 -6.28
N ARG A 443 -31.46 -6.27 -6.85
CA ARG A 443 -31.74 -7.63 -7.33
C ARG A 443 -32.25 -8.57 -6.24
N ARG A 444 -31.90 -8.33 -4.99
CA ARG A 444 -32.37 -9.13 -3.86
C ARG A 444 -33.74 -8.71 -3.34
N ARG A 445 -34.15 -7.47 -3.57
CA ARG A 445 -35.48 -6.95 -3.20
C ARG A 445 -36.52 -7.25 -4.29
N ALA A 446 -36.07 -7.52 -5.50
CA ALA A 446 -36.95 -7.95 -6.59
C ALA A 446 -37.53 -9.34 -6.22
N PRO A 447 -38.86 -9.53 -6.37
CA PRO A 447 -39.58 -10.75 -5.97
C PRO A 447 -39.18 -11.98 -6.78
#